data_c3aab120586de031681ff0b13279bcce
#
_entry.id   c3aab120586de031681ff0b13279bcce
#
_cell.length_a   1.000
_cell.length_b   1.000
_cell.length_c   1.000
_cell.angle_alpha   90.00
_cell.angle_beta   90.00
_cell.angle_gamma   90.00
#
_symmetry.space_group_name_H-M   'P 1'
#
loop_
_entity.id
_entity.type
_entity.pdbx_description
1 polymer ?
#
loop_
_entity_poly.entity_id
_entity_poly.type
_entity_poly.pdbx_seq_one_letter_code
_entity_poly.pdbx_strand_id
1 'polypeptide(L)'
;DLLTRNRLVETHFQRILERKEKTARRVYEGLAASGVLTATPVQLSALATNMTVIATFWLSFEHARRPRGEPDIGRGVYQVMSLSAPYLQGEARSLLEKLSAEYVTNR
;
A
#
# COMPACT_ATOMS: atom_id res chain seq x y z
N ASP A 1 7.77 -10.27 -32.64
CA ASP A 1 6.46 -9.78 -33.08
C ASP A 1 5.68 -9.12 -31.94
N LEU A 2 4.51 -8.59 -32.22
CA LEU A 2 3.70 -7.89 -31.24
C LEU A 2 3.29 -8.77 -30.07
N LEU A 3 2.96 -10.04 -30.32
CA LEU A 3 2.57 -10.97 -29.25
C LEU A 3 3.73 -11.25 -28.29
N THR A 4 4.93 -11.44 -28.87
CA THR A 4 6.14 -11.65 -28.07
C THR A 4 6.47 -10.41 -27.22
N ARG A 5 6.37 -9.21 -27.79
CA ARG A 5 6.58 -7.96 -27.08
C ARG A 5 5.59 -7.79 -25.93
N ASN A 6 4.32 -8.08 -26.19
CA ASN A 6 3.29 -7.98 -25.14
C ASN A 6 3.55 -8.94 -23.99
N ARG A 7 4.00 -10.16 -24.31
CA ARG A 7 4.34 -11.15 -23.27
C ARG A 7 5.56 -10.72 -22.46
N LEU A 8 6.55 -10.10 -23.10
CA LEU A 8 7.72 -9.60 -22.38
C LEU A 8 7.34 -8.46 -21.43
N VAL A 9 6.51 -7.53 -21.89
CA VAL A 9 6.01 -6.43 -21.07
C VAL A 9 5.19 -6.97 -19.89
N GLU A 10 4.29 -7.91 -20.17
CA GLU A 10 3.46 -8.55 -19.15
C GLU A 10 4.32 -9.25 -18.10
N THR A 11 5.29 -10.04 -18.53
CA THR A 11 6.19 -10.75 -17.62
C THR A 11 6.99 -9.77 -16.76
N HIS A 12 7.49 -8.71 -17.37
CA HIS A 12 8.25 -7.68 -16.65
C HIS A 12 7.39 -7.01 -15.59
N PHE A 13 6.15 -6.64 -15.95
CA PHE A 13 5.21 -6.02 -15.02
C PHE A 13 4.87 -6.96 -13.85
N GLN A 14 4.64 -8.24 -14.14
CA GLN A 14 4.40 -9.25 -13.11
C GLN A 14 5.56 -9.33 -12.12
N ARG A 15 6.80 -9.27 -12.61
CA ARG A 15 7.99 -9.28 -11.75
C ARG A 15 8.08 -8.04 -10.86
N ILE A 16 7.69 -6.89 -11.41
CA ILE A 16 7.66 -5.64 -10.62
C ILE A 16 6.65 -5.75 -9.49
N LEU A 17 5.45 -6.25 -9.78
CA LEU A 17 4.41 -6.45 -8.78
C LEU A 17 4.85 -7.43 -7.68
N GLU A 18 5.44 -8.55 -8.07
CA GLU A 18 5.94 -9.55 -7.12
C GLU A 18 7.02 -8.97 -6.20
N ARG A 19 7.92 -8.17 -6.77
CA ARG A 19 8.99 -7.53 -6.01
C ARG A 19 8.44 -6.51 -5.02
N LYS A 20 7.47 -5.70 -5.44
CA LYS A 20 6.81 -4.73 -4.58
C LYS A 20 6.08 -5.41 -3.43
N GLU A 21 5.33 -6.47 -3.72
CA GLU A 21 4.61 -7.22 -2.72
C GLU A 21 5.55 -7.87 -1.69
N LYS A 22 6.65 -8.42 -2.16
CA LYS A 22 7.67 -9.02 -1.30
C LYS A 22 8.29 -7.97 -0.38
N THR A 23 8.58 -6.78 -0.89
CA THR A 23 9.10 -5.66 -0.10
C THR A 23 8.09 -5.22 0.96
N ALA A 24 6.83 -5.07 0.58
CA ALA A 24 5.75 -4.71 1.50
C ALA A 24 5.60 -5.75 2.61
N ARG A 25 5.67 -7.04 2.25
CA ARG A 25 5.58 -8.13 3.23
C ARG A 25 6.72 -8.04 4.24
N ARG A 26 7.94 -7.78 3.79
CA ARG A 26 9.08 -7.63 4.70
C ARG A 26 8.90 -6.49 5.69
N VAL A 27 8.32 -5.37 5.25
CA VAL A 27 8.02 -4.25 6.14
C VAL A 27 7.01 -4.68 7.22
N TYR A 28 5.93 -5.31 6.84
CA TYR A 28 4.91 -5.77 7.79
C TYR A 28 5.44 -6.86 8.72
N GLU A 29 6.23 -7.79 8.20
CA GLU A 29 6.86 -8.82 9.04
C GLU A 29 7.81 -8.21 10.07
N GLY A 30 8.57 -7.18 9.66
CA GLY A 30 9.45 -6.45 10.57
C GLY A 30 8.68 -5.74 11.67
N LEU A 31 7.55 -5.10 11.34
CA LEU A 31 6.68 -4.47 12.33
C LEU A 31 6.08 -5.49 13.29
N ALA A 32 5.68 -6.65 12.78
CA ALA A 32 5.17 -7.74 13.62
C ALA A 32 6.25 -8.28 14.54
N ALA A 33 7.46 -8.48 14.03
CA ALA A 33 8.59 -8.99 14.82
C ALA A 33 9.00 -8.02 15.93
N SER A 34 8.86 -6.71 15.70
CA SER A 34 9.18 -5.69 16.71
C SER A 34 8.07 -5.47 17.73
N GLY A 35 6.92 -6.13 17.56
CA GLY A 35 5.79 -6.00 18.47
C GLY A 35 4.87 -4.81 18.21
N VAL A 36 5.16 -4.01 17.17
CA VAL A 36 4.33 -2.85 16.79
C VAL A 36 3.00 -3.30 16.19
N LEU A 37 3.01 -4.42 15.49
CA LEU A 37 1.87 -4.94 14.77
C LEU A 37 1.58 -6.37 15.22
N THR A 38 0.31 -6.68 15.46
CA THR A 38 -0.13 -8.04 15.80
C THR A 38 -1.04 -8.55 14.69
N ALA A 39 -0.53 -9.48 13.90
CA ALA A 39 -1.27 -10.05 12.77
C ALA A 39 -0.77 -11.47 12.48
N THR A 40 -1.68 -12.30 11.98
CA THR A 40 -1.34 -13.66 11.55
C THR A 40 -0.55 -13.60 10.23
N PRO A 41 0.17 -14.68 9.85
CA PRO A 41 0.84 -14.73 8.55
C PRO A 41 -0.09 -14.45 7.36
N VAL A 42 -1.33 -14.94 7.42
CA VAL A 42 -2.34 -14.69 6.37
C VAL A 42 -2.69 -13.20 6.32
N GLN A 43 -2.85 -12.57 7.48
CA GLN A 43 -3.14 -11.14 7.56
C GLN A 43 -1.98 -10.29 7.07
N LEU A 44 -0.74 -10.67 7.41
CA LEU A 44 0.45 -9.97 6.91
C LEU A 44 0.53 -10.05 5.38
N SER A 45 0.23 -11.20 4.82
CA SER A 45 0.19 -11.39 3.37
C SER A 45 -0.88 -10.51 2.72
N ALA A 46 -2.06 -10.44 3.32
CA ALA A 46 -3.16 -9.60 2.83
C ALA A 46 -2.79 -8.11 2.89
N LEU A 47 -2.16 -7.67 3.97
CA LEU A 47 -1.69 -6.29 4.11
C LEU A 47 -0.68 -5.95 3.00
N ALA A 48 0.26 -6.85 2.73
CA ALA A 48 1.27 -6.64 1.70
C ALA A 48 0.64 -6.53 0.31
N THR A 49 -0.30 -7.39 -0.01
CA THR A 49 -1.03 -7.35 -1.28
C THR A 49 -1.81 -6.05 -1.42
N ASN A 50 -2.57 -5.68 -0.40
CA ASN A 50 -3.39 -4.46 -0.43
C ASN A 50 -2.52 -3.20 -0.55
N MET A 51 -1.40 -3.14 0.17
CA MET A 51 -0.46 -2.03 0.04
C MET A 51 0.09 -1.93 -1.38
N THR A 52 0.45 -3.07 -1.98
CA THR A 52 0.98 -3.12 -3.34
C THR A 52 -0.05 -2.62 -4.35
N VAL A 53 -1.30 -3.04 -4.21
CA VAL A 53 -2.39 -2.61 -5.09
C VAL A 53 -2.57 -1.09 -5.00
N ILE A 54 -2.66 -0.55 -3.79
CA ILE A 54 -2.86 0.88 -3.60
C ILE A 54 -1.65 1.66 -4.15
N ALA A 55 -0.44 1.28 -3.78
CA ALA A 55 0.77 1.98 -4.21
C ALA A 55 0.96 1.95 -5.73
N THR A 56 0.55 0.86 -6.37
CA THR A 56 0.74 0.69 -7.81
C THR A 56 -0.33 1.43 -8.62
N PHE A 57 -1.58 1.41 -8.18
CA PHE A 57 -2.72 1.89 -8.97
C PHE A 57 -3.35 3.18 -8.47
N TRP A 58 -2.82 3.79 -7.41
CA TRP A 58 -3.42 5.00 -6.84
C TRP A 58 -3.52 6.15 -7.84
N LEU A 59 -2.46 6.40 -8.59
CA LEU A 59 -2.46 7.50 -9.57
C LEU A 59 -3.49 7.27 -10.67
N SER A 60 -3.62 6.02 -11.15
CA SER A 60 -4.62 5.66 -12.14
C SER A 60 -6.03 5.84 -11.61
N PHE A 61 -6.26 5.43 -10.37
CA PHE A 61 -7.55 5.63 -9.69
C PHE A 61 -7.89 7.11 -9.59
N GLU A 62 -6.94 7.94 -9.14
CA GLU A 62 -7.15 9.38 -9.01
C GLU A 62 -7.39 10.05 -10.35
N HIS A 63 -6.67 9.64 -11.39
CA HIS A 63 -6.86 10.16 -12.74
C HIS A 63 -8.26 9.80 -13.28
N ALA A 64 -8.72 8.58 -13.05
CA ALA A 64 -10.05 8.16 -13.47
C ALA A 64 -11.15 8.92 -12.73
N ARG A 65 -10.95 9.18 -11.44
CA ARG A 65 -11.91 9.88 -10.59
C ARG A 65 -11.98 11.38 -10.89
N ARG A 66 -10.82 12.00 -11.13
CA ARG A 66 -10.70 13.45 -11.40
C ARG A 66 -9.70 13.69 -12.53
N PRO A 67 -10.11 13.51 -13.80
CA PRO A 67 -9.17 13.56 -14.93
C PRO A 67 -8.45 14.90 -15.08
N ARG A 68 -9.05 15.98 -14.62
CA ARG A 68 -8.50 17.34 -14.73
C ARG A 68 -7.89 17.85 -13.44
N GLY A 69 -7.97 17.08 -12.35
CA GLY A 69 -7.41 17.44 -11.06
C GLY A 69 -6.01 16.89 -10.89
N GLU A 70 -5.29 17.39 -9.92
CA GLU A 70 -4.03 16.81 -9.52
C GLU A 70 -4.28 15.60 -8.61
N PRO A 71 -3.47 14.55 -8.71
CA PRO A 71 -3.61 13.39 -7.84
C PRO A 71 -3.33 13.77 -6.39
N ASP A 72 -4.19 13.27 -5.51
CA ASP A 72 -4.05 13.50 -4.07
C ASP A 72 -3.21 12.39 -3.45
N ILE A 73 -1.91 12.60 -3.40
CA ILE A 73 -0.95 11.63 -2.86
C ILE A 73 -1.19 11.40 -1.37
N GLY A 74 -1.52 12.45 -0.62
CA GLY A 74 -1.78 12.34 0.81
C GLY A 74 -2.93 11.39 1.12
N ARG A 75 -4.01 11.42 0.32
CA ARG A 75 -5.10 10.45 0.47
C ARG A 75 -4.66 9.02 0.19
N GLY A 76 -3.76 8.84 -0.78
CA GLY A 76 -3.19 7.52 -1.06
C GLY A 76 -2.39 6.99 0.12
N VAL A 77 -1.55 7.83 0.70
CA VAL A 77 -0.79 7.49 1.92
C VAL A 77 -1.73 7.13 3.06
N TYR A 78 -2.80 7.90 3.25
CA TYR A 78 -3.81 7.62 4.27
C TYR A 78 -4.45 6.23 4.07
N GLN A 79 -4.78 5.87 2.82
CA GLN A 79 -5.36 4.56 2.55
C GLN A 79 -4.40 3.43 2.94
N VAL A 80 -3.12 3.58 2.63
CA VAL A 80 -2.11 2.58 3.02
C VAL A 80 -1.99 2.50 4.55
N MET A 81 -1.91 3.64 5.23
CA MET A 81 -1.78 3.67 6.68
C MET A 81 -3.00 3.07 7.37
N SER A 82 -4.20 3.32 6.84
CA SER A 82 -5.44 2.81 7.42
C SER A 82 -5.56 1.30 7.37
N LEU A 83 -4.86 0.64 6.43
CA LEU A 83 -4.85 -0.82 6.37
C LEU A 83 -4.29 -1.46 7.64
N SER A 84 -3.29 -0.82 8.24
CA SER A 84 -2.58 -1.36 9.41
C SER A 84 -3.31 -1.08 10.73
N ALA A 85 -4.19 -0.08 10.76
CA ALA A 85 -4.81 0.40 11.99
C ALA A 85 -5.46 -0.70 12.86
N PRO A 86 -6.24 -1.65 12.28
CA PRO A 86 -6.85 -2.72 13.09
C PRO A 86 -5.85 -3.65 13.78
N TYR A 87 -4.62 -3.71 13.30
CA TYR A 87 -3.59 -4.62 13.78
C TYR A 87 -2.59 -3.96 14.74
N LEU A 88 -2.69 -2.65 14.91
CA LEU A 88 -1.85 -1.88 15.83
C LEU A 88 -2.54 -1.75 17.16
N GLN A 89 -1.76 -1.64 18.24
CA GLN A 89 -2.27 -1.50 19.60
C GLN A 89 -1.56 -0.37 20.33
N GLY A 90 -2.24 0.17 21.36
CA GLY A 90 -1.65 1.15 22.26
C GLY A 90 -1.14 2.40 21.57
N GLU A 91 0.06 2.80 21.92
CA GLU A 91 0.68 4.03 21.43
C GLU A 91 0.91 4.02 19.93
N ALA A 92 1.24 2.85 19.37
CA ALA A 92 1.46 2.72 17.92
C ALA A 92 0.19 3.04 17.14
N ARG A 93 -0.95 2.56 17.61
CA ARG A 93 -2.25 2.85 16.97
C ARG A 93 -2.61 4.33 17.10
N SER A 94 -2.45 4.88 18.29
CA SER A 94 -2.72 6.30 18.53
C SER A 94 -1.85 7.20 17.65
N LEU A 95 -0.57 6.88 17.53
CA LEU A 95 0.35 7.62 16.67
C LEU A 95 -0.06 7.53 15.21
N LEU A 96 -0.44 6.34 14.73
CA LEU A 96 -0.88 6.15 13.36
C LEU A 96 -2.14 6.98 13.06
N GLU A 97 -3.11 6.94 13.95
CA GLU A 97 -4.35 7.72 13.81
C GLU A 97 -4.06 9.22 13.73
N LYS A 98 -3.14 9.69 14.56
CA LYS A 98 -2.73 11.10 14.59
C LYS A 98 -2.02 11.51 13.29
N LEU A 99 -1.07 10.70 12.83
CA LEU A 99 -0.35 10.94 11.58
C LEU A 99 -1.29 10.88 10.38
N SER A 100 -2.19 9.90 10.35
CA SER A 100 -3.16 9.73 9.27
C SER A 100 -4.09 10.93 9.15
N ALA A 101 -4.52 11.48 10.28
CA ALA A 101 -5.38 12.67 10.30
C ALA A 101 -4.71 13.86 9.63
N GLU A 102 -3.39 14.02 9.76
CA GLU A 102 -2.64 15.10 9.11
C GLU A 102 -2.72 15.01 7.59
N TYR A 103 -2.67 13.79 7.03
CA TYR A 103 -2.78 13.59 5.58
C TYR A 103 -4.17 13.90 5.04
N VAL A 104 -5.20 13.87 5.87
CA VAL A 104 -6.58 14.17 5.48
C VAL A 104 -6.93 15.63 5.74
N THR A 105 -6.45 16.19 6.84
CA THR A 105 -6.87 17.51 7.33
C THR A 105 -6.14 18.66 6.67
N ASN A 106 -4.90 18.48 6.26
CA ASN A 106 -4.04 19.52 5.70
C ASN A 106 -4.19 19.70 4.18
N ARG A 107 -5.38 19.48 3.67
CA ARG A 107 -5.63 19.60 2.24
C ARG A 107 -6.46 20.79 1.90
#